data_035f0fc7d7e1e52ff157c67771ed1bc6
#
_entry.id   035f0fc7d7e1e52ff157c67771ed1bc6
#
_cell.length_a   1.000
_cell.length_b   1.000
_cell.length_c   1.000
_cell.angle_alpha   90.00
_cell.angle_beta   90.00
_cell.angle_gamma   90.00
#
_symmetry.space_group_name_H-M   'P 1'
#
loop_
_entity.id
_entity.type
_entity.pdbx_description
1 polymer ?
#
loop_
_entity_poly.entity_id
_entity_poly.type
_entity_poly.pdbx_seq_one_letter_code
_entity_poly.pdbx_strand_id
1 'polypeptide(L)'
;MINQNIIEKVTTGMIEQVEIDGVSLHLSKPDESEGNWIGQSESLRQLLACWIVVDDKDLALAPRIVGTPGIGKTTLAIAAAHARKQELYIYQCTADTRPEDLLVTPVLGENGRIKYHASPLVTAMLRGGVCILDEGNRMNEKSWASLAPLLDHRRYVESIVAGITIKAHADFRCAVT
;
A
#
# COMPACT_ATOMS: atom_id res chain seq x y z
N MET A 1 1.30 -16.31 17.34
CA MET A 1 1.84 -14.99 16.92
C MET A 1 3.22 -15.24 16.32
N ILE A 2 3.36 -15.11 14.99
CA ILE A 2 4.67 -15.19 14.34
C ILE A 2 5.29 -13.80 14.49
N ASN A 3 6.30 -13.67 15.37
CA ASN A 3 7.09 -12.44 15.45
C ASN A 3 7.90 -12.32 14.17
N GLN A 4 7.56 -11.36 13.31
CA GLN A 4 8.43 -10.98 12.20
C GLN A 4 9.61 -10.18 12.76
N ASN A 5 10.83 -10.66 12.56
CA ASN A 5 12.05 -9.88 12.85
C ASN A 5 12.20 -8.82 11.75
N ILE A 6 11.85 -7.59 12.06
CA ILE A 6 12.01 -6.44 11.16
C ILE A 6 13.19 -5.61 11.66
N ILE A 7 14.22 -5.48 10.83
CA ILE A 7 15.39 -4.63 11.09
C ILE A 7 15.35 -3.45 10.12
N GLU A 8 15.28 -2.24 10.65
CA GLU A 8 15.19 -1.00 9.88
C GLU A 8 16.58 -0.36 9.71
N LYS A 9 16.89 0.08 8.49
CA LYS A 9 18.09 0.90 8.20
C LYS A 9 17.64 2.30 7.82
N VAL A 10 18.06 3.27 8.62
CA VAL A 10 17.74 4.69 8.41
C VAL A 10 18.91 5.40 7.74
N THR A 11 18.64 6.07 6.62
CA THR A 11 19.56 6.99 5.98
C THR A 11 18.88 8.36 5.87
N THR A 12 19.53 9.40 6.39
CA THR A 12 19.03 10.79 6.34
C THR A 12 17.61 10.99 6.93
N GLY A 13 17.30 10.26 8.01
CA GLY A 13 16.01 10.40 8.72
C GLY A 13 14.82 9.64 8.11
N MET A 14 15.00 8.98 6.96
CA MET A 14 14.00 8.08 6.38
C MET A 14 14.49 6.63 6.39
N ILE A 15 13.57 5.70 6.65
CA ILE A 15 13.83 4.27 6.55
C ILE A 15 13.81 3.92 5.06
N GLU A 16 14.97 3.64 4.49
CA GLU A 16 15.09 3.29 3.07
C GLU A 16 15.13 1.78 2.83
N GLN A 17 15.46 1.01 3.85
CA GLN A 17 15.54 -0.44 3.77
C GLN A 17 14.99 -1.10 5.03
N VAL A 18 14.33 -2.22 4.82
CA VAL A 18 13.79 -3.09 5.88
C VAL A 18 14.25 -4.51 5.61
N GLU A 19 14.68 -5.23 6.63
CA GLU A 19 15.01 -6.64 6.55
C GLU A 19 13.86 -7.49 7.13
N ILE A 20 13.36 -8.43 6.33
CA ILE A 20 12.29 -9.37 6.70
C ILE A 20 12.79 -10.78 6.42
N ASP A 21 12.85 -11.61 7.46
CA ASP A 21 13.29 -13.01 7.37
C ASP A 21 14.63 -13.19 6.61
N GLY A 22 15.58 -12.25 6.83
CA GLY A 22 16.90 -12.27 6.18
C GLY A 22 16.93 -11.67 4.76
N VAL A 23 15.79 -11.18 4.25
CA VAL A 23 15.70 -10.51 2.94
C VAL A 23 15.62 -9.01 3.13
N SER A 24 16.58 -8.28 2.54
CA SER A 24 16.60 -6.81 2.56
C SER A 24 15.73 -6.24 1.44
N LEU A 25 14.72 -5.45 1.79
CA LEU A 25 13.83 -4.75 0.89
C LEU A 25 14.16 -3.27 0.83
N HIS A 26 14.38 -2.73 -0.37
CA HIS A 26 14.43 -1.28 -0.60
C HIS A 26 13.00 -0.75 -0.68
N LEU A 27 12.69 0.28 0.11
CA LEU A 27 11.35 0.84 0.19
C LEU A 27 11.13 1.90 -0.89
N SER A 28 9.89 2.05 -1.33
CA SER A 28 9.45 3.14 -2.18
C SER A 28 9.38 4.46 -1.39
N LYS A 29 9.55 5.59 -2.07
CA LYS A 29 9.34 6.91 -1.45
C LYS A 29 7.85 7.21 -1.35
N PRO A 30 7.41 7.92 -0.29
CA PRO A 30 6.06 8.46 -0.22
C PRO A 30 5.78 9.40 -1.39
N ASP A 31 4.53 9.48 -1.78
CA ASP A 31 4.03 10.45 -2.76
C ASP A 31 3.80 11.80 -2.07
N GLU A 32 4.27 12.88 -2.69
CA GLU A 32 4.20 14.26 -2.16
C GLU A 32 3.02 15.07 -2.75
N SER A 33 2.08 14.40 -3.41
CA SER A 33 0.91 15.05 -4.02
C SER A 33 0.10 15.82 -2.97
N GLU A 34 -0.26 17.06 -3.27
CA GLU A 34 -1.08 17.88 -2.39
C GLU A 34 -2.53 17.37 -2.35
N GLY A 35 -3.12 17.30 -1.16
CA GLY A 35 -4.45 16.78 -0.89
C GLY A 35 -5.54 17.85 -0.83
N ASN A 36 -5.57 18.79 -1.77
CA ASN A 36 -6.59 19.84 -1.81
C ASN A 36 -7.91 19.29 -2.32
N TRP A 37 -8.83 18.96 -1.41
CA TRP A 37 -10.19 18.55 -1.73
C TRP A 37 -11.15 19.71 -1.56
N ILE A 38 -11.83 20.09 -2.65
CA ILE A 38 -12.84 21.14 -2.67
C ILE A 38 -14.18 20.51 -3.05
N GLY A 39 -15.19 20.66 -2.20
CA GLY A 39 -16.54 20.15 -2.45
C GLY A 39 -16.97 19.09 -1.43
N GLN A 40 -17.82 18.22 -1.81
CA GLN A 40 -18.54 17.19 -1.04
C GLN A 40 -17.81 16.66 0.20
N SER A 41 -17.91 17.39 1.32
CA SER A 41 -17.31 16.99 2.61
C SER A 41 -17.84 15.64 3.11
N GLU A 42 -19.05 15.26 2.69
CA GLU A 42 -19.65 13.99 3.02
C GLU A 42 -18.91 12.81 2.42
N SER A 43 -18.47 12.88 1.16
CA SER A 43 -17.69 11.83 0.51
C SER A 43 -16.35 11.61 1.24
N LEU A 44 -15.70 12.67 1.68
CA LEU A 44 -14.47 12.57 2.47
C LEU A 44 -14.73 11.91 3.83
N ARG A 45 -15.82 12.30 4.52
CA ARG A 45 -16.21 11.68 5.81
C ARG A 45 -16.53 10.20 5.66
N GLN A 46 -17.25 9.81 4.61
CA GLN A 46 -17.57 8.40 4.33
C GLN A 46 -16.31 7.59 4.07
N LEU A 47 -15.36 8.12 3.28
CA LEU A 47 -14.08 7.45 3.05
C LEU A 47 -13.28 7.29 4.34
N LEU A 48 -13.17 8.34 5.14
CA LEU A 48 -12.49 8.30 6.43
C LEU A 48 -13.17 7.32 7.40
N ALA A 49 -14.51 7.23 7.39
CA ALA A 49 -15.26 6.28 8.22
C ALA A 49 -14.92 4.81 7.88
N CYS A 50 -14.64 4.49 6.60
CA CYS A 50 -14.18 3.15 6.20
C CYS A 50 -12.84 2.75 6.86
N TRP A 51 -12.04 3.72 7.29
CA TRP A 51 -10.71 3.51 7.86
C TRP A 51 -10.67 3.59 9.39
N ILE A 52 -11.82 3.79 10.04
CA ILE A 52 -11.91 3.80 11.50
C ILE A 52 -11.76 2.37 12.01
N VAL A 53 -10.95 2.23 13.05
CA VAL A 53 -10.80 1.02 13.87
C VAL A 53 -11.08 1.46 15.30
N VAL A 54 -12.07 0.87 15.93
CA VAL A 54 -12.53 1.24 17.29
C VAL A 54 -12.06 0.21 18.32
N ASP A 55 -12.02 -1.05 17.91
CA ASP A 55 -11.66 -2.19 18.77
C ASP A 55 -10.53 -2.99 18.09
N ASP A 56 -9.75 -3.72 18.86
CA ASP A 56 -8.66 -4.57 18.38
C ASP A 56 -9.13 -5.70 17.44
N LYS A 57 -10.41 -5.99 17.41
CA LYS A 57 -11.05 -6.95 16.51
C LYS A 57 -11.54 -6.33 15.20
N ASP A 58 -11.60 -5.00 15.15
CA ASP A 58 -12.06 -4.29 13.96
C ASP A 58 -10.98 -4.30 12.88
N LEU A 59 -11.44 -4.34 11.64
CA LEU A 59 -10.58 -4.20 10.48
C LEU A 59 -10.97 -2.95 9.71
N ALA A 60 -9.96 -2.14 9.37
CA ALA A 60 -10.16 -1.06 8.43
C ALA A 60 -10.58 -1.63 7.08
N LEU A 61 -11.64 -1.09 6.50
CA LEU A 61 -12.10 -1.46 5.17
C LEU A 61 -11.12 -0.97 4.09
N ALA A 62 -11.13 -1.62 2.94
CA ALA A 62 -10.46 -1.15 1.73
C ALA A 62 -11.52 -0.66 0.73
N PRO A 63 -12.02 0.59 0.86
CA PRO A 63 -13.11 1.09 0.05
C PRO A 63 -12.72 1.22 -1.42
N ARG A 64 -13.67 0.92 -2.30
CA ARG A 64 -13.59 1.21 -3.72
C ARG A 64 -14.40 2.46 -4.03
N ILE A 65 -13.73 3.48 -4.57
CA ILE A 65 -14.34 4.75 -4.98
C ILE A 65 -14.79 4.63 -6.43
N VAL A 66 -16.09 4.69 -6.66
CA VAL A 66 -16.70 4.54 -7.97
C VAL A 66 -17.28 5.88 -8.44
N GLY A 67 -17.06 6.21 -9.70
CA GLY A 67 -17.58 7.44 -10.30
C GLY A 67 -17.05 7.63 -11.71
N THR A 68 -17.61 8.58 -12.44
CA THR A 68 -17.19 8.92 -13.80
C THR A 68 -15.72 9.36 -13.86
N PRO A 69 -15.03 9.18 -14.98
CA PRO A 69 -13.68 9.73 -15.16
C PRO A 69 -13.67 11.25 -14.92
N GLY A 70 -12.59 11.73 -14.29
CA GLY A 70 -12.40 13.16 -14.02
C GLY A 70 -13.17 13.74 -12.82
N ILE A 71 -13.98 12.95 -12.09
CA ILE A 71 -14.75 13.46 -10.94
C ILE A 71 -13.88 13.68 -9.67
N GLY A 72 -12.60 13.32 -9.69
CA GLY A 72 -11.69 13.53 -8.57
C GLY A 72 -11.59 12.35 -7.58
N LYS A 73 -11.81 11.10 -8.01
CA LYS A 73 -11.71 9.91 -7.14
C LYS A 73 -10.34 9.80 -6.44
N THR A 74 -9.27 9.93 -7.22
CA THR A 74 -7.89 9.88 -6.71
C THR A 74 -7.61 11.08 -5.80
N THR A 75 -8.07 12.28 -6.16
CA THR A 75 -7.95 13.48 -5.32
C THR A 75 -8.65 13.31 -3.96
N LEU A 76 -9.84 12.70 -3.95
CA LEU A 76 -10.56 12.39 -2.71
C LEU A 76 -9.75 11.43 -1.81
N ALA A 77 -9.17 10.37 -2.40
CA ALA A 77 -8.37 9.41 -1.66
C ALA A 77 -7.08 10.04 -1.10
N ILE A 78 -6.41 10.90 -1.87
CA ILE A 78 -5.25 11.69 -1.43
C ILE A 78 -5.63 12.59 -0.26
N ALA A 79 -6.72 13.34 -0.36
CA ALA A 79 -7.20 14.21 0.71
C ALA A 79 -7.53 13.43 2.00
N ALA A 80 -8.06 12.21 1.89
CA ALA A 80 -8.31 11.36 3.04
C ALA A 80 -7.02 10.89 3.72
N ALA A 81 -5.98 10.56 2.95
CA ALA A 81 -4.66 10.21 3.49
C ALA A 81 -4.05 11.41 4.27
N HIS A 82 -4.10 12.61 3.69
CA HIS A 82 -3.63 13.83 4.36
C HIS A 82 -4.42 14.15 5.63
N ALA A 83 -5.75 14.00 5.60
CA ALA A 83 -6.59 14.20 6.79
C ALA A 83 -6.20 13.26 7.95
N ARG A 84 -5.67 12.07 7.64
CA ARG A 84 -5.15 11.11 8.61
C ARG A 84 -3.70 11.40 9.03
N LYS A 85 -3.00 12.30 8.37
CA LYS A 85 -1.57 12.61 8.60
C LYS A 85 -0.68 11.37 8.44
N GLN A 86 -1.01 10.50 7.51
CA GLN A 86 -0.24 9.30 7.17
C GLN A 86 0.53 9.52 5.88
N GLU A 87 1.65 8.82 5.72
CA GLU A 87 2.38 8.80 4.46
C GLU A 87 1.50 8.23 3.34
N LEU A 88 1.57 8.87 2.19
CA LEU A 88 0.80 8.51 1.01
C LEU A 88 1.66 7.70 0.04
N TYR A 89 1.11 6.65 -0.50
CA TYR A 89 1.70 5.83 -1.56
C TYR A 89 0.65 5.60 -2.64
N ILE A 90 1.02 5.82 -3.90
CA ILE A 90 0.13 5.61 -5.03
C ILE A 90 0.72 4.53 -5.92
N TYR A 91 -0.08 3.52 -6.25
CA TYR A 91 0.24 2.50 -7.23
C TYR A 91 -0.71 2.64 -8.42
N GLN A 92 -0.17 2.99 -9.60
CA GLN A 92 -0.95 3.10 -10.83
C GLN A 92 -1.20 1.70 -11.41
N CYS A 93 -2.44 1.25 -11.38
CA CYS A 93 -2.84 -0.04 -11.91
C CYS A 93 -3.06 0.00 -13.42
N THR A 94 -2.69 -1.08 -14.11
CA THR A 94 -2.89 -1.26 -15.55
C THR A 94 -3.39 -2.67 -15.85
N ALA A 95 -3.82 -2.92 -17.09
CA ALA A 95 -4.21 -4.26 -17.52
C ALA A 95 -3.06 -5.27 -17.46
N ASP A 96 -1.82 -4.79 -17.61
CA ASP A 96 -0.61 -5.61 -17.58
C ASP A 96 0.00 -5.73 -16.18
N THR A 97 -0.60 -5.11 -15.15
CA THR A 97 -0.13 -5.23 -13.77
C THR A 97 -0.15 -6.69 -13.33
N ARG A 98 1.01 -7.20 -12.92
CA ARG A 98 1.20 -8.57 -12.44
C ARG A 98 1.22 -8.62 -10.91
N PRO A 99 0.94 -9.78 -10.30
CA PRO A 99 1.04 -9.93 -8.84
C PRO A 99 2.40 -9.51 -8.26
N GLU A 100 3.49 -9.89 -8.94
CA GLU A 100 4.85 -9.54 -8.53
C GLU A 100 5.14 -8.03 -8.58
N ASP A 101 4.54 -7.28 -9.52
CA ASP A 101 4.71 -5.83 -9.63
C ASP A 101 4.02 -5.10 -8.46
N LEU A 102 2.92 -5.67 -7.96
CA LEU A 102 2.20 -5.15 -6.80
C LEU A 102 2.95 -5.38 -5.48
N LEU A 103 3.89 -6.32 -5.45
CA LEU A 103 4.51 -6.78 -4.21
C LEU A 103 5.99 -6.41 -4.14
N VAL A 104 6.85 -7.27 -4.63
CA VAL A 104 8.30 -7.11 -4.54
C VAL A 104 8.92 -7.45 -5.87
N THR A 105 9.70 -6.52 -6.42
CA THR A 105 10.38 -6.69 -7.70
C THR A 105 11.88 -6.93 -7.49
N PRO A 106 12.44 -8.01 -8.09
CA PRO A 106 13.88 -8.23 -8.08
C PRO A 106 14.55 -7.32 -9.11
N VAL A 107 15.63 -6.66 -8.72
CA VAL A 107 16.43 -5.80 -9.59
C VAL A 107 17.89 -6.26 -9.52
N LEU A 108 18.54 -6.39 -10.68
CA LEU A 108 19.96 -6.70 -10.73
C LEU A 108 20.78 -5.47 -10.33
N GLY A 109 21.48 -5.56 -9.21
CA GLY A 109 22.37 -4.48 -8.75
C GLY A 109 23.70 -4.47 -9.50
N GLU A 110 24.48 -3.37 -9.36
CA GLU A 110 25.75 -3.14 -10.04
C GLU A 110 26.80 -4.24 -9.79
N ASN A 111 26.73 -4.95 -8.68
CA ASN A 111 27.64 -6.03 -8.33
C ASN A 111 27.15 -7.42 -8.75
N GLY A 112 26.17 -7.51 -9.66
CA GLY A 112 25.55 -8.77 -10.06
C GLY A 112 24.70 -9.45 -8.98
N ARG A 113 24.45 -8.77 -7.84
CA ARG A 113 23.57 -9.26 -6.77
C ARG A 113 22.13 -8.80 -6.99
N ILE A 114 21.19 -9.68 -6.69
CA ILE A 114 19.78 -9.34 -6.72
C ILE A 114 19.46 -8.44 -5.52
N LYS A 115 18.81 -7.29 -5.79
CA LYS A 115 18.20 -6.41 -4.80
C LYS A 115 16.69 -6.53 -4.93
N TYR A 116 15.98 -6.49 -3.83
CA TYR A 116 14.53 -6.53 -3.81
C TYR A 116 13.98 -5.13 -3.51
N HIS A 117 13.07 -4.67 -4.36
CA HIS A 117 12.38 -3.40 -4.20
C HIS A 117 10.92 -3.66 -3.84
N ALA A 118 10.51 -3.13 -2.70
CA ALA A 118 9.12 -3.13 -2.28
C ALA A 118 8.33 -2.14 -3.12
N SER A 119 7.16 -2.54 -3.60
CA SER A 119 6.23 -1.65 -4.28
C SER A 119 5.72 -0.53 -3.33
N PRO A 120 5.07 0.52 -3.85
CA PRO A 120 4.35 1.49 -3.03
C PRO A 120 3.35 0.83 -2.08
N LEU A 121 2.64 -0.22 -2.53
CA LEU A 121 1.70 -0.98 -1.70
C LEU A 121 2.41 -1.65 -0.51
N VAL A 122 3.45 -2.42 -0.78
CA VAL A 122 4.20 -3.12 0.28
C VAL A 122 4.88 -2.13 1.21
N THR A 123 5.39 -1.03 0.69
CA THR A 123 5.99 0.02 1.52
C THR A 123 4.95 0.65 2.46
N ALA A 124 3.75 0.98 1.94
CA ALA A 124 2.65 1.47 2.78
C ALA A 124 2.25 0.47 3.85
N MET A 125 2.20 -0.84 3.50
CA MET A 125 1.90 -1.91 4.45
C MET A 125 2.91 -1.93 5.61
N LEU A 126 4.20 -1.83 5.31
CA LEU A 126 5.26 -1.90 6.31
C LEU A 126 5.31 -0.66 7.19
N ARG A 127 5.08 0.52 6.61
CA ARG A 127 5.18 1.80 7.32
C ARG A 127 3.89 2.27 7.99
N GLY A 128 2.79 1.55 7.79
CA GLY A 128 1.48 1.98 8.30
C GLY A 128 0.93 3.18 7.55
N GLY A 129 1.30 3.34 6.30
CA GLY A 129 0.82 4.42 5.43
C GLY A 129 -0.52 4.11 4.78
N VAL A 130 -0.94 5.03 3.91
CA VAL A 130 -2.11 4.86 3.02
C VAL A 130 -1.63 4.48 1.63
N CYS A 131 -2.15 3.39 1.06
CA CYS A 131 -1.93 3.05 -0.34
C CYS A 131 -3.19 3.29 -1.17
N ILE A 132 -3.06 4.02 -2.27
CA ILE A 132 -4.10 4.18 -3.28
C ILE A 132 -3.75 3.29 -4.47
N LEU A 133 -4.61 2.31 -4.76
CA LEU A 133 -4.57 1.54 -6.00
C LEU A 133 -5.37 2.30 -7.07
N ASP A 134 -4.68 3.16 -7.79
CA ASP A 134 -5.30 4.03 -8.79
C ASP A 134 -5.62 3.26 -10.07
N GLU A 135 -6.80 3.50 -10.65
CA GLU A 135 -7.33 2.74 -11.79
C GLU A 135 -7.39 1.22 -11.53
N GLY A 136 -7.70 0.80 -10.29
CA GLY A 136 -7.74 -0.61 -9.90
C GLY A 136 -8.70 -1.48 -10.71
N ASN A 137 -9.73 -0.87 -11.33
CA ASN A 137 -10.63 -1.54 -12.26
C ASN A 137 -9.94 -2.12 -13.51
N ARG A 138 -8.70 -1.69 -13.81
CA ARG A 138 -7.91 -2.20 -14.94
C ARG A 138 -7.18 -3.49 -14.62
N MET A 139 -6.95 -3.81 -13.36
CA MET A 139 -6.22 -5.01 -12.97
C MET A 139 -6.98 -6.29 -13.35
N ASN A 140 -6.23 -7.31 -13.75
CA ASN A 140 -6.76 -8.64 -14.00
C ASN A 140 -7.07 -9.40 -12.70
N GLU A 141 -7.84 -10.50 -12.82
CA GLU A 141 -8.26 -11.32 -11.68
C GLU A 141 -7.08 -11.92 -10.89
N LYS A 142 -5.98 -12.27 -11.56
CA LYS A 142 -4.81 -12.87 -10.90
C LYS A 142 -4.16 -11.89 -9.93
N SER A 143 -4.05 -10.63 -10.35
CA SER A 143 -3.49 -9.56 -9.52
C SER A 143 -4.41 -9.24 -8.33
N TRP A 144 -5.73 -9.23 -8.53
CA TRP A 144 -6.68 -9.11 -7.42
C TRP A 144 -6.61 -10.29 -6.46
N ALA A 145 -6.51 -11.52 -6.98
CA ALA A 145 -6.41 -12.72 -6.15
C ALA A 145 -5.18 -12.71 -5.24
N SER A 146 -4.05 -12.16 -5.70
CA SER A 146 -2.84 -12.03 -4.88
C SER A 146 -2.99 -11.06 -3.71
N LEU A 147 -3.92 -10.11 -3.79
CA LEU A 147 -4.23 -9.14 -2.75
C LEU A 147 -5.33 -9.61 -1.78
N ALA A 148 -6.02 -10.71 -2.06
CA ALA A 148 -7.12 -11.18 -1.23
C ALA A 148 -6.73 -11.35 0.26
N PRO A 149 -5.57 -11.96 0.61
CA PRO A 149 -5.18 -12.08 2.02
C PRO A 149 -4.84 -10.75 2.69
N LEU A 150 -4.50 -9.71 1.93
CA LEU A 150 -4.27 -8.38 2.45
C LEU A 150 -5.59 -7.66 2.78
N LEU A 151 -6.60 -7.87 1.96
CA LEU A 151 -7.88 -7.17 2.04
C LEU A 151 -8.88 -7.83 3.01
N ASP A 152 -8.53 -9.00 3.56
CA ASP A 152 -9.30 -9.68 4.59
C ASP A 152 -8.63 -9.59 5.99
N HIS A 153 -9.16 -10.35 6.95
CA HIS A 153 -8.68 -10.39 8.33
C HIS A 153 -7.23 -10.89 8.50
N ARG A 154 -6.67 -11.52 7.50
CA ARG A 154 -5.29 -12.06 7.52
C ARG A 154 -4.23 -10.97 7.40
N ARG A 155 -4.50 -9.91 6.67
CA ARG A 155 -3.68 -8.71 6.57
C ARG A 155 -2.23 -8.96 6.18
N TYR A 156 -1.99 -9.81 5.17
CA TYR A 156 -0.64 -10.09 4.65
C TYR A 156 -0.63 -10.25 3.13
N VAL A 157 0.57 -10.21 2.56
CA VAL A 157 0.86 -10.65 1.19
C VAL A 157 2.03 -11.63 1.19
N GLU A 158 2.11 -12.49 0.17
CA GLU A 158 3.22 -13.41 -0.05
C GLU A 158 3.96 -13.04 -1.32
N SER A 159 5.25 -12.75 -1.19
CA SER A 159 6.14 -12.56 -2.35
C SER A 159 6.84 -13.86 -2.67
N ILE A 160 6.40 -14.54 -3.72
CA ILE A 160 7.03 -15.78 -4.22
C ILE A 160 8.46 -15.49 -4.67
N VAL A 161 8.69 -14.34 -5.32
CA VAL A 161 10.00 -13.96 -5.87
C VAL A 161 11.03 -13.73 -4.76
N ALA A 162 10.64 -13.13 -3.65
CA ALA A 162 11.50 -12.90 -2.50
C ALA A 162 11.45 -14.03 -1.47
N GLY A 163 10.47 -14.95 -1.57
CA GLY A 163 10.29 -16.06 -0.64
C GLY A 163 9.86 -15.63 0.77
N ILE A 164 9.17 -14.50 0.90
CA ILE A 164 8.77 -13.92 2.20
C ILE A 164 7.28 -13.64 2.29
N THR A 165 6.76 -13.68 3.50
CA THR A 165 5.42 -13.21 3.86
C THR A 165 5.52 -11.85 4.53
N ILE A 166 4.75 -10.87 4.07
CA ILE A 166 4.80 -9.49 4.56
C ILE A 166 3.46 -9.16 5.21
N LYS A 167 3.47 -8.88 6.51
CA LYS A 167 2.27 -8.48 7.26
C LYS A 167 2.09 -6.97 7.22
N ALA A 168 0.84 -6.54 7.09
CA ALA A 168 0.51 -5.12 7.14
C ALA A 168 0.55 -4.61 8.59
N HIS A 169 1.12 -3.41 8.76
CA HIS A 169 1.03 -2.64 10.00
C HIS A 169 -0.44 -2.38 10.36
N ALA A 170 -0.75 -2.26 11.65
CA ALA A 170 -2.11 -1.99 12.13
C ALA A 170 -2.71 -0.70 11.54
N ASP A 171 -1.87 0.32 11.34
CA ASP A 171 -2.28 1.61 10.78
C ASP A 171 -2.37 1.63 9.25
N PHE A 172 -1.96 0.57 8.56
CA PHE A 172 -2.06 0.51 7.09
C PHE A 172 -3.50 0.68 6.61
N ARG A 173 -3.70 1.55 5.64
CA ARG A 173 -4.99 1.78 4.97
C ARG A 173 -4.84 1.65 3.46
N CYS A 174 -5.92 1.22 2.81
CA CYS A 174 -5.96 1.07 1.36
C CYS A 174 -7.25 1.64 0.81
N ALA A 175 -7.19 2.23 -0.38
CA ALA A 175 -8.34 2.60 -1.18
C ALA A 175 -8.09 2.23 -2.65
N VAL A 176 -9.16 1.97 -3.39
CA VAL A 176 -9.14 1.65 -4.81
C VAL A 176 -9.95 2.71 -5.56
N THR A 177 -9.41 3.28 -6.63
CA THR A 177 -10.14 4.24 -7.47
C THR A 177 -10.45 3.67 -8.86
#